data_a65e35d771643c25c2e3d355661ac6d9
#
_entry.id   a65e35d771643c25c2e3d355661ac6d9
#
_cell.length_a   1.000
_cell.length_b   1.000
_cell.length_c   1.000
_cell.angle_alpha   90.00
_cell.angle_beta   90.00
_cell.angle_gamma   90.00
#
_symmetry.space_group_name_H-M   'P 1'
#
loop_
_entity.id
_entity.type
_entity.pdbx_description
1 polymer ?
#
loop_
_entity_poly.entity_id
_entity_poly.type
_entity_poly.pdbx_seq_one_letter_code
_entity_poly.pdbx_strand_id
1 'polypeptide(L)'
;KKLIIIIFLYGLSFSKTLDPVLKSAILPGWGQSELGEEKKKKVFTIFEFTALAACLSSYGFSKHIQHNYKTFAANHANVQSFENDRQFWVDIGNYINSESHDSEHLRWRENDKLYRNNSLWSWDSHNNMKKFEKLRIKSDSLNRQGKFIAGAILINHIISSIDALYIKKIKQQNLLELS
;
A
#
# COMPACT_ATOMS: atom_id res chain seq x y z
N LYS A 1 -23.05 0.16 -7.58
CA LYS A 1 -23.47 -1.01 -6.75
C LYS A 1 -24.02 -2.17 -7.61
N LYS A 2 -24.91 -1.94 -8.60
CA LYS A 2 -25.46 -3.01 -9.48
C LYS A 2 -24.40 -3.69 -10.34
N LEU A 3 -23.38 -2.93 -10.84
CA LEU A 3 -22.29 -3.48 -11.68
C LEU A 3 -21.41 -4.49 -10.92
N ILE A 4 -21.10 -4.23 -9.64
CA ILE A 4 -20.30 -5.11 -8.78
C ILE A 4 -21.03 -6.44 -8.53
N ILE A 5 -22.36 -6.40 -8.33
CA ILE A 5 -23.19 -7.59 -8.13
C ILE A 5 -23.23 -8.43 -9.42
N ILE A 6 -23.32 -7.81 -10.59
CA ILE A 6 -23.32 -8.48 -11.89
C ILE A 6 -21.97 -9.16 -12.14
N ILE A 7 -20.85 -8.49 -11.88
CA ILE A 7 -19.51 -9.09 -12.01
C ILE A 7 -19.34 -10.27 -11.04
N PHE A 8 -19.87 -10.17 -9.82
CA PHE A 8 -19.84 -11.26 -8.84
C PHE A 8 -20.68 -12.47 -9.27
N LEU A 9 -21.87 -12.24 -9.83
CA LEU A 9 -22.76 -13.31 -10.33
C LEU A 9 -22.19 -14.01 -11.57
N TYR A 10 -21.59 -13.28 -12.52
CA TYR A 10 -20.89 -13.87 -13.66
C TYR A 10 -19.63 -14.63 -13.23
N GLY A 11 -18.91 -14.15 -12.21
CA GLY A 11 -17.76 -14.85 -11.62
C GLY A 11 -18.14 -16.22 -11.03
N LEU A 12 -19.31 -16.35 -10.42
CA LEU A 12 -19.80 -17.62 -9.88
C LEU A 12 -20.17 -18.65 -10.96
N SER A 13 -20.68 -18.22 -12.11
CA SER A 13 -21.01 -19.12 -13.24
C SER A 13 -19.74 -19.63 -13.96
N PHE A 14 -18.66 -18.86 -13.99
CA PHE A 14 -17.36 -19.23 -14.56
C PHE A 14 -16.57 -20.20 -13.66
N SER A 15 -16.99 -20.35 -12.41
CA SER A 15 -16.28 -21.11 -11.37
C SER A 15 -16.18 -22.61 -11.65
N LYS A 16 -17.17 -23.21 -12.34
CA LYS A 16 -17.19 -24.67 -12.60
C LYS A 16 -16.18 -25.14 -13.65
N THR A 17 -15.71 -24.25 -14.52
CA THR A 17 -14.80 -24.58 -15.64
C THR A 17 -13.34 -24.21 -15.41
N LEU A 18 -13.05 -23.42 -14.37
CA LEU A 18 -11.68 -22.98 -14.08
C LEU A 18 -10.89 -24.10 -13.38
N ASP A 19 -9.65 -24.27 -13.83
CA ASP A 19 -8.65 -25.15 -13.19
C ASP A 19 -8.41 -24.71 -11.72
N PRO A 20 -8.29 -25.67 -10.75
CA PRO A 20 -7.97 -25.34 -9.36
C PRO A 20 -6.74 -24.45 -9.16
N VAL A 21 -5.74 -24.57 -10.04
CA VAL A 21 -4.53 -23.72 -10.01
C VAL A 21 -4.89 -22.25 -10.30
N LEU A 22 -5.70 -22.01 -11.33
CA LEU A 22 -6.17 -20.66 -11.67
C LEU A 22 -7.09 -20.08 -10.58
N LYS A 23 -7.92 -20.92 -9.96
CA LYS A 23 -8.73 -20.51 -8.80
C LYS A 23 -7.87 -20.01 -7.66
N SER A 24 -6.77 -20.70 -7.35
CA SER A 24 -5.81 -20.27 -6.32
C SER A 24 -5.03 -19.02 -6.70
N ALA A 25 -4.84 -18.76 -8.00
CA ALA A 25 -4.23 -17.51 -8.48
C ALA A 25 -5.16 -16.30 -8.31
N ILE A 26 -6.47 -16.52 -8.37
CA ILE A 26 -7.48 -15.45 -8.18
C ILE A 26 -7.77 -15.24 -6.69
N LEU A 27 -7.96 -16.32 -5.95
CA LEU A 27 -8.25 -16.29 -4.50
C LEU A 27 -7.45 -17.40 -3.80
N PRO A 28 -6.41 -17.04 -3.04
CA PRO A 28 -5.58 -18.00 -2.31
C PRO A 28 -6.41 -18.92 -1.41
N GLY A 29 -6.20 -20.23 -1.56
CA GLY A 29 -6.98 -21.26 -0.86
C GLY A 29 -8.16 -21.83 -1.62
N TRP A 30 -8.65 -21.20 -2.69
CA TRP A 30 -9.80 -21.67 -3.43
C TRP A 30 -9.56 -23.02 -4.15
N GLY A 31 -8.45 -23.15 -4.85
CA GLY A 31 -8.07 -24.41 -5.48
C GLY A 31 -7.81 -25.53 -4.48
N GLN A 32 -7.21 -25.22 -3.32
CA GLN A 32 -7.01 -26.17 -2.23
C GLN A 32 -8.36 -26.70 -1.69
N SER A 33 -9.36 -25.82 -1.57
CA SER A 33 -10.71 -26.23 -1.18
C SER A 33 -11.31 -27.24 -2.14
N GLU A 34 -11.19 -27.00 -3.45
CA GLU A 34 -11.72 -27.90 -4.48
C GLU A 34 -10.97 -29.24 -4.51
N LEU A 35 -9.70 -29.20 -4.21
CA LEU A 35 -8.86 -30.40 -4.07
C LEU A 35 -9.00 -31.09 -2.71
N GLY A 36 -9.92 -30.67 -1.83
CA GLY A 36 -10.21 -31.29 -0.52
C GLY A 36 -9.17 -31.00 0.56
N GLU A 37 -8.29 -29.99 0.37
CA GLU A 37 -7.22 -29.62 1.29
C GLU A 37 -7.66 -28.46 2.23
N GLU A 38 -8.65 -28.73 3.08
CA GLU A 38 -9.29 -27.70 3.93
C GLU A 38 -8.31 -27.00 4.90
N LYS A 39 -7.26 -27.70 5.39
CA LYS A 39 -6.26 -27.09 6.28
C LYS A 39 -5.45 -26.02 5.54
N LYS A 40 -4.98 -26.34 4.34
CA LYS A 40 -4.20 -25.44 3.49
C LYS A 40 -5.04 -24.25 3.03
N LYS A 41 -6.29 -24.50 2.60
CA LYS A 41 -7.27 -23.45 2.31
C LYS A 41 -7.34 -22.43 3.42
N LYS A 42 -7.57 -22.87 4.66
CA LYS A 42 -7.68 -21.97 5.82
C LYS A 42 -6.46 -21.10 6.00
N VAL A 43 -5.26 -21.67 5.87
CA VAL A 43 -4.00 -20.92 6.01
C VAL A 43 -3.90 -19.81 4.97
N PHE A 44 -4.06 -20.13 3.69
CA PHE A 44 -3.97 -19.16 2.59
C PHE A 44 -5.05 -18.07 2.70
N THR A 45 -6.28 -18.46 2.99
CA THR A 45 -7.41 -17.53 3.08
C THR A 45 -7.28 -16.60 4.29
N ILE A 46 -6.89 -17.12 5.47
CA ILE A 46 -6.69 -16.28 6.67
C ILE A 46 -5.55 -15.27 6.43
N PHE A 47 -4.44 -15.73 5.85
CA PHE A 47 -3.33 -14.84 5.49
C PHE A 47 -3.81 -13.73 4.54
N GLU A 48 -4.55 -14.08 3.48
CA GLU A 48 -5.06 -13.15 2.49
C GLU A 48 -5.91 -12.03 3.13
N PHE A 49 -6.93 -12.41 3.90
CA PHE A 49 -7.81 -11.42 4.53
C PHE A 49 -7.10 -10.57 5.57
N THR A 50 -6.18 -11.16 6.34
CA THR A 50 -5.38 -10.43 7.32
C THR A 50 -4.45 -9.42 6.63
N ALA A 51 -3.77 -9.84 5.56
CA ALA A 51 -2.88 -8.98 4.80
C ALA A 51 -3.65 -7.85 4.09
N LEU A 52 -4.82 -8.15 3.51
CA LEU A 52 -5.70 -7.12 2.91
C LEU A 52 -6.15 -6.09 3.95
N ALA A 53 -6.60 -6.52 5.12
CA ALA A 53 -7.00 -5.61 6.19
C ALA A 53 -5.83 -4.75 6.66
N ALA A 54 -4.64 -5.33 6.84
CA ALA A 54 -3.43 -4.61 7.22
C ALA A 54 -2.99 -3.61 6.14
N CYS A 55 -3.05 -3.99 4.86
CA CYS A 55 -2.73 -3.13 3.72
C CYS A 55 -3.64 -1.91 3.66
N LEU A 56 -4.96 -2.13 3.70
CA LEU A 56 -5.96 -1.05 3.69
C LEU A 56 -5.81 -0.13 4.90
N SER A 57 -5.59 -0.68 6.08
CA SER A 57 -5.35 0.08 7.31
C SER A 57 -4.10 0.95 7.19
N SER A 58 -2.99 0.39 6.68
CA SER A 58 -1.74 1.12 6.49
C SER A 58 -1.92 2.33 5.56
N TYR A 59 -2.60 2.17 4.43
CA TYR A 59 -2.89 3.28 3.52
C TYR A 59 -3.89 4.29 4.12
N GLY A 60 -4.94 3.82 4.80
CA GLY A 60 -5.92 4.67 5.44
C GLY A 60 -5.29 5.56 6.51
N PHE A 61 -4.50 4.96 7.42
CA PHE A 61 -3.78 5.70 8.45
C PHE A 61 -2.71 6.63 7.87
N SER A 62 -1.99 6.20 6.82
CA SER A 62 -1.04 7.08 6.13
C SER A 62 -1.71 8.34 5.60
N LYS A 63 -2.83 8.21 4.89
CA LYS A 63 -3.59 9.35 4.36
C LYS A 63 -4.16 10.25 5.46
N HIS A 64 -4.65 9.65 6.55
CA HIS A 64 -5.15 10.42 7.69
C HIS A 64 -4.03 11.27 8.32
N ILE A 65 -2.87 10.67 8.59
CA ILE A 65 -1.72 11.39 9.13
C ILE A 65 -1.20 12.43 8.12
N GLN A 66 -1.25 12.12 6.81
CA GLN A 66 -0.89 13.08 5.77
C GLN A 66 -1.77 14.34 5.83
N HIS A 67 -3.06 14.17 5.95
CA HIS A 67 -3.97 15.30 6.11
C HIS A 67 -3.64 16.11 7.38
N ASN A 68 -3.40 15.43 8.51
CA ASN A 68 -3.07 16.05 9.78
C ASN A 68 -1.79 16.87 9.73
N TYR A 69 -0.70 16.35 9.15
CA TYR A 69 0.55 17.12 9.07
C TYR A 69 0.46 18.29 8.10
N LYS A 70 -0.32 18.18 7.01
CA LYS A 70 -0.57 19.30 6.11
C LYS A 70 -1.36 20.42 6.78
N THR A 71 -2.43 20.08 7.50
CA THR A 71 -3.18 21.05 8.31
C THR A 71 -2.31 21.68 9.41
N PHE A 72 -1.44 20.87 10.04
CA PHE A 72 -0.51 21.38 11.04
C PHE A 72 0.50 22.38 10.44
N ALA A 73 1.00 22.13 9.23
CA ALA A 73 1.89 23.06 8.53
C ALA A 73 1.14 24.35 8.11
N ALA A 74 -0.11 24.27 7.69
CA ALA A 74 -0.90 25.46 7.41
C ALA A 74 -1.03 26.37 8.63
N ASN A 75 -1.25 25.78 9.82
CA ASN A 75 -1.45 26.53 11.05
C ASN A 75 -0.15 27.08 11.67
N HIS A 76 0.98 26.42 11.47
CA HIS A 76 2.24 26.71 12.17
C HIS A 76 3.39 27.14 11.26
N ALA A 77 3.25 26.98 9.96
CA ALA A 77 4.25 27.38 8.97
C ALA A 77 3.68 28.26 7.85
N ASN A 78 2.43 28.71 7.98
CA ASN A 78 1.75 29.58 7.01
C ASN A 78 1.72 29.01 5.57
N VAL A 79 1.57 27.69 5.43
CA VAL A 79 1.46 27.02 4.13
C VAL A 79 0.07 27.24 3.56
N GLN A 80 -0.03 27.84 2.38
CA GLN A 80 -1.32 28.24 1.78
C GLN A 80 -1.93 27.14 0.87
N SER A 81 -1.13 26.20 0.36
CA SER A 81 -1.61 25.17 -0.56
C SER A 81 -1.25 23.76 -0.08
N PHE A 82 -2.22 22.84 -0.18
CA PHE A 82 -2.03 21.41 0.07
C PHE A 82 -1.65 20.61 -1.20
N GLU A 83 -1.65 21.25 -2.37
CA GLU A 83 -1.35 20.64 -3.67
C GLU A 83 0.13 20.66 -4.03
N ASN A 84 0.99 21.04 -3.07
CA ASN A 84 2.43 21.01 -3.25
C ASN A 84 2.93 19.56 -3.44
N ASP A 85 4.03 19.43 -4.18
CA ASP A 85 4.65 18.15 -4.47
C ASP A 85 5.26 17.48 -3.21
N ARG A 86 5.78 16.27 -3.39
CA ARG A 86 6.38 15.54 -2.26
C ARG A 86 7.66 16.21 -1.76
N GLN A 87 8.48 16.80 -2.65
CA GLN A 87 9.73 17.44 -2.27
C GLN A 87 9.48 18.63 -1.37
N PHE A 88 8.50 19.47 -1.69
CA PHE A 88 8.08 20.58 -0.83
C PHE A 88 7.81 20.13 0.61
N TRP A 89 7.06 19.02 0.78
CA TRP A 89 6.74 18.50 2.12
C TRP A 89 7.94 17.89 2.83
N VAL A 90 9.00 17.51 2.12
CA VAL A 90 10.28 17.12 2.71
C VAL A 90 11.05 18.35 3.20
N ASP A 91 11.16 19.37 2.35
CA ASP A 91 11.96 20.56 2.61
C ASP A 91 11.39 21.41 3.75
N ILE A 92 10.06 21.54 3.82
CA ILE A 92 9.40 22.24 4.93
C ILE A 92 9.64 21.56 6.30
N GLY A 93 9.94 20.26 6.32
CA GLY A 93 10.34 19.54 7.54
C GLY A 93 11.82 19.69 7.91
N ASN A 94 12.66 20.10 6.95
CA ASN A 94 14.10 20.20 7.13
C ASN A 94 14.55 21.63 7.41
N TYR A 95 13.81 22.64 6.94
CA TYR A 95 14.19 24.04 7.04
C TYR A 95 13.14 24.84 7.81
N ILE A 96 13.61 25.75 8.67
CA ILE A 96 12.73 26.58 9.50
C ILE A 96 11.88 27.55 8.66
N ASN A 97 12.38 27.97 7.52
CA ASN A 97 11.70 28.81 6.54
C ASN A 97 12.28 28.60 5.13
N SER A 98 11.57 29.08 4.13
CA SER A 98 11.98 29.01 2.72
C SER A 98 13.27 29.80 2.45
N GLU A 99 13.52 30.89 3.17
CA GLU A 99 14.75 31.69 3.01
C GLU A 99 16.00 30.89 3.41
N SER A 100 15.94 30.14 4.51
CA SER A 100 17.02 29.24 4.93
C SER A 100 17.30 28.16 3.91
N HIS A 101 16.26 27.55 3.32
CA HIS A 101 16.35 26.59 2.24
C HIS A 101 17.03 27.21 1.01
N ASP A 102 16.49 28.33 0.53
CA ASP A 102 16.99 28.98 -0.69
C ASP A 102 18.42 29.49 -0.53
N SER A 103 18.80 30.02 0.65
CA SER A 103 20.17 30.45 0.96
C SER A 103 21.17 29.29 0.90
N GLU A 104 20.78 28.08 1.30
CA GLU A 104 21.63 26.90 1.19
C GLU A 104 21.77 26.43 -0.26
N HIS A 105 20.67 26.34 -1.02
CA HIS A 105 20.71 25.94 -2.42
C HIS A 105 21.40 26.95 -3.33
N LEU A 106 21.33 28.26 -3.03
CA LEU A 106 22.12 29.30 -3.72
C LEU A 106 23.62 29.11 -3.52
N ARG A 107 24.08 28.72 -2.33
CA ARG A 107 25.48 28.37 -2.11
C ARG A 107 25.98 27.22 -2.98
N TRP A 108 25.10 26.26 -3.27
CA TRP A 108 25.40 25.14 -4.15
C TRP A 108 25.11 25.40 -5.63
N ARG A 109 24.67 26.64 -5.99
CA ARG A 109 24.27 27.05 -7.35
C ARG A 109 23.11 26.24 -7.94
N GLU A 110 22.23 25.75 -7.10
CA GLU A 110 21.04 24.95 -7.46
C GLU A 110 19.82 25.86 -7.62
N ASN A 111 19.87 26.78 -8.62
CA ASN A 111 18.84 27.81 -8.83
C ASN A 111 17.47 27.26 -9.24
N ASP A 112 17.43 26.03 -9.71
CA ASP A 112 16.22 25.28 -10.10
C ASP A 112 15.42 24.78 -8.91
N LYS A 113 16.02 24.72 -7.72
CA LYS A 113 15.37 24.26 -6.48
C LYS A 113 14.78 25.37 -5.63
N LEU A 114 14.93 26.63 -6.02
CA LEU A 114 14.46 27.75 -5.23
C LEU A 114 12.94 27.89 -5.22
N TYR A 115 12.38 28.15 -4.04
CA TYR A 115 10.96 28.41 -3.88
C TYR A 115 10.62 29.86 -4.21
N ARG A 116 9.54 30.06 -5.00
CA ARG A 116 9.09 31.40 -5.44
C ARG A 116 7.63 31.62 -5.06
N ASN A 117 7.33 32.83 -4.64
CA ASN A 117 6.02 33.48 -4.39
C ASN A 117 4.89 32.68 -3.70
N ASN A 118 4.47 31.52 -4.18
CA ASN A 118 3.31 30.81 -3.63
C ASN A 118 3.67 29.58 -2.79
N SER A 119 4.95 29.28 -2.64
CA SER A 119 5.44 28.11 -1.88
C SER A 119 6.33 28.53 -0.72
N LEU A 120 6.13 29.72 -0.18
CA LEU A 120 6.88 30.23 0.97
C LEU A 120 6.28 29.67 2.26
N TRP A 121 7.14 29.33 3.22
CA TRP A 121 6.78 28.91 4.56
C TRP A 121 7.70 29.57 5.60
N SER A 122 7.21 29.66 6.82
CA SER A 122 8.00 30.06 7.98
C SER A 122 7.39 29.46 9.23
N TRP A 123 8.11 28.55 9.88
CA TRP A 123 7.65 27.93 11.13
C TRP A 123 7.65 28.94 12.27
N ASP A 124 6.59 28.90 13.08
CA ASP A 124 6.48 29.67 14.32
C ASP A 124 7.46 29.18 15.39
N SER A 125 7.87 27.90 15.36
CA SER A 125 8.86 27.36 16.27
C SER A 125 9.56 26.10 15.70
N HIS A 126 10.79 25.89 16.16
CA HIS A 126 11.58 24.68 15.82
C HIS A 126 10.92 23.38 16.35
N ASN A 127 10.21 23.48 17.47
CA ASN A 127 9.47 22.34 18.03
C ASN A 127 8.31 21.92 17.13
N ASN A 128 7.58 22.87 16.55
CA ASN A 128 6.49 22.59 15.62
C ASN A 128 7.01 22.01 14.30
N MET A 129 8.12 22.52 13.77
CA MET A 129 8.81 21.93 12.62
C MET A 129 9.17 20.45 12.87
N LYS A 130 9.80 20.13 14.02
CA LYS A 130 10.13 18.74 14.38
C LYS A 130 8.90 17.85 14.60
N LYS A 131 7.81 18.39 15.14
CA LYS A 131 6.55 17.65 15.29
C LYS A 131 5.94 17.31 13.92
N PHE A 132 5.93 18.27 13.01
CA PHE A 132 5.52 18.06 11.63
C PHE A 132 6.37 16.97 10.96
N GLU A 133 7.69 17.06 11.03
CA GLU A 133 8.61 16.09 10.45
C GLU A 133 8.31 14.65 10.94
N LYS A 134 8.10 14.47 12.24
CA LYS A 134 7.73 13.16 12.82
C LYS A 134 6.43 12.63 12.23
N LEU A 135 5.41 13.49 12.06
CA LEU A 135 4.13 13.08 11.47
C LEU A 135 4.30 12.70 9.99
N ARG A 136 5.07 13.49 9.22
CA ARG A 136 5.37 13.20 7.82
C ARG A 136 6.10 11.87 7.67
N ILE A 137 7.17 11.65 8.44
CA ILE A 137 7.93 10.38 8.42
C ILE A 137 7.03 9.19 8.79
N LYS A 138 6.13 9.35 9.78
CA LYS A 138 5.17 8.31 10.16
C LYS A 138 4.21 7.98 9.04
N SER A 139 3.67 9.00 8.35
CA SER A 139 2.82 8.81 7.17
C SER A 139 3.54 8.07 6.05
N ASP A 140 4.77 8.50 5.71
CA ASP A 140 5.59 7.87 4.69
C ASP A 140 5.95 6.41 5.05
N SER A 141 6.21 6.14 6.34
CA SER A 141 6.49 4.78 6.82
C SER A 141 5.29 3.86 6.65
N LEU A 142 4.08 4.31 7.02
CA LEU A 142 2.85 3.53 6.83
C LEU A 142 2.57 3.27 5.34
N ASN A 143 2.81 4.26 4.48
CA ASN A 143 2.65 4.08 3.03
C ASN A 143 3.62 3.02 2.48
N ARG A 144 4.89 3.03 2.93
CA ARG A 144 5.86 1.99 2.57
C ARG A 144 5.45 0.61 3.09
N GLN A 145 4.98 0.51 4.34
CA GLN A 145 4.46 -0.75 4.90
C GLN A 145 3.30 -1.29 4.06
N GLY A 146 2.34 -0.45 3.67
CA GLY A 146 1.26 -0.85 2.77
C GLY A 146 1.76 -1.45 1.45
N LYS A 147 2.81 -0.87 0.85
CA LYS A 147 3.43 -1.40 -0.38
C LYS A 147 4.08 -2.77 -0.17
N PHE A 148 4.79 -2.97 0.95
CA PHE A 148 5.38 -4.27 1.27
C PHE A 148 4.31 -5.34 1.51
N ILE A 149 3.22 -5.00 2.22
CA ILE A 149 2.11 -5.92 2.44
C ILE A 149 1.42 -6.27 1.12
N ALA A 150 1.23 -5.31 0.22
CA ALA A 150 0.70 -5.57 -1.13
C ALA A 150 1.60 -6.56 -1.90
N GLY A 151 2.92 -6.43 -1.80
CA GLY A 151 3.86 -7.42 -2.34
C GLY A 151 3.69 -8.81 -1.72
N ALA A 152 3.50 -8.90 -0.39
CA ALA A 152 3.25 -10.17 0.30
C ALA A 152 1.93 -10.84 -0.14
N ILE A 153 0.88 -10.06 -0.42
CA ILE A 153 -0.38 -10.54 -1.00
C ILE A 153 -0.11 -11.21 -2.37
N LEU A 154 0.62 -10.56 -3.27
CA LEU A 154 0.97 -11.14 -4.57
C LEU A 154 1.74 -12.46 -4.42
N ILE A 155 2.69 -12.52 -3.49
CA ILE A 155 3.44 -13.74 -3.19
C ILE A 155 2.51 -14.84 -2.69
N ASN A 156 1.50 -14.52 -1.84
CA ASN A 156 0.51 -15.49 -1.36
C ASN A 156 -0.28 -16.13 -2.51
N HIS A 157 -0.69 -15.34 -3.51
CA HIS A 157 -1.36 -15.84 -4.72
C HIS A 157 -0.47 -16.82 -5.50
N ILE A 158 0.81 -16.48 -5.68
CA ILE A 158 1.76 -17.33 -6.40
C ILE A 158 1.98 -18.65 -5.65
N ILE A 159 2.25 -18.58 -4.34
CA ILE A 159 2.50 -19.78 -3.52
C ILE A 159 1.26 -20.68 -3.48
N SER A 160 0.07 -20.11 -3.31
CA SER A 160 -1.19 -20.85 -3.31
C SER A 160 -1.43 -21.56 -4.66
N SER A 161 -1.10 -20.91 -5.78
CA SER A 161 -1.24 -21.51 -7.10
C SER A 161 -0.27 -22.68 -7.31
N ILE A 162 0.99 -22.53 -6.90
CA ILE A 162 2.00 -23.59 -6.98
C ILE A 162 1.60 -24.78 -6.09
N ASP A 163 1.13 -24.54 -4.89
CA ASP A 163 0.67 -25.57 -3.97
C ASP A 163 -0.56 -26.33 -4.54
N ALA A 164 -1.52 -25.62 -5.13
CA ALA A 164 -2.66 -26.24 -5.80
C ALA A 164 -2.23 -27.11 -6.99
N LEU A 165 -1.26 -26.66 -7.79
CA LEU A 165 -0.70 -27.45 -8.88
C LEU A 165 -0.02 -28.72 -8.36
N TYR A 166 0.73 -28.65 -7.28
CA TYR A 166 1.41 -29.79 -6.66
C TYR A 166 0.39 -30.82 -6.16
N ILE A 167 -0.63 -30.39 -5.43
CA ILE A 167 -1.70 -31.26 -4.93
C ILE A 167 -2.43 -31.94 -6.09
N LYS A 168 -2.78 -31.19 -7.13
CA LYS A 168 -3.45 -31.71 -8.33
C LYS A 168 -2.63 -32.83 -8.99
N LYS A 169 -1.34 -32.64 -9.16
CA LYS A 169 -0.42 -33.65 -9.77
C LYS A 169 -0.35 -34.93 -8.93
N ILE A 170 -0.19 -34.81 -7.60
CA ILE A 170 -0.17 -35.98 -6.71
C ILE A 170 -1.46 -36.79 -6.83
N LYS A 171 -2.62 -36.12 -6.80
CA LYS A 171 -3.90 -36.80 -6.91
C LYS A 171 -4.09 -37.50 -8.26
N GLN A 172 -3.62 -36.93 -9.35
CA GLN A 172 -3.63 -37.55 -10.66
C GLN A 172 -2.74 -38.79 -10.72
N GLN A 173 -1.54 -38.75 -10.14
CA GLN A 173 -0.65 -39.91 -10.07
C GLN A 173 -1.26 -41.06 -9.26
N ASN A 174 -1.80 -40.79 -8.09
CA ASN A 174 -2.43 -41.80 -7.24
C ASN A 174 -3.64 -42.48 -7.95
N LEU A 175 -4.39 -41.74 -8.78
CA LEU A 175 -5.51 -42.32 -9.56
C LEU A 175 -5.00 -43.26 -10.66
N LEU A 176 -3.85 -42.98 -11.28
CA LEU A 176 -3.24 -43.83 -12.32
C LEU A 176 -2.61 -45.10 -11.74
N GLU A 177 -2.14 -45.07 -10.50
CA GLU A 177 -1.60 -46.26 -9.82
C GLU A 177 -2.69 -47.20 -9.32
N LEU A 178 -3.93 -46.78 -9.21
CA LEU A 178 -5.07 -47.57 -8.75
C LEU A 178 -5.93 -48.18 -9.93
N SER A 179 -5.62 -47.77 -11.17
CA SER A 179 -6.32 -48.27 -12.39
C SER A 179 -5.53 -49.35 -13.09
#